data_43fa0f4427b48650747c7a166e111198
#
_entry.id   43fa0f4427b48650747c7a166e111198
#
_cell.length_a   1.000
_cell.length_b   1.000
_cell.length_c   1.000
_cell.angle_alpha   90.00
_cell.angle_beta   90.00
_cell.angle_gamma   90.00
#
_symmetry.space_group_name_H-M   'P 1'
#
loop_
_entity.id
_entity.type
_entity.pdbx_description
1 polymer ?
#
loop_
_entity_poly.entity_id
_entity_poly.type
_entity_poly.pdbx_seq_one_letter_code
_entity_poly.pdbx_strand_id
1 'polypeptide(L)' 'MYKVYGTRICLYCDKAENLLKTKDLPFEKIYIDEDDDAKDYIVKQGFKTVPQIWLDDNWIGGYDDLV' A
#
# COMPACT_ATOMS: atom_id res chain seq x y z
N MET A 1 -0.17 5.08 11.68
CA MET A 1 -0.34 3.71 11.15
C MET A 1 -0.07 3.70 9.66
N TYR A 2 0.61 2.67 9.20
CA TYR A 2 0.86 2.49 7.77
C TYR A 2 -0.40 1.99 7.07
N LYS A 3 -0.63 2.47 5.84
CA LYS A 3 -1.68 1.96 4.95
C LYS A 3 -1.03 1.49 3.66
N VAL A 4 -1.31 0.26 3.28
CA VAL A 4 -0.76 -0.34 2.07
C VAL A 4 -1.91 -0.58 1.08
N TYR A 5 -1.95 0.22 0.03
CA TYR A 5 -2.92 0.06 -1.05
C TYR A 5 -2.35 -0.90 -2.07
N GLY A 6 -3.03 -1.99 -2.33
CA GLY A 6 -2.56 -3.01 -3.24
C GLY A 6 -3.66 -3.93 -3.72
N THR A 7 -3.25 -5.00 -4.39
CA THR A 7 -4.17 -6.03 -4.90
C THR A 7 -3.90 -7.35 -4.20
N ARG A 8 -4.81 -8.32 -4.39
CA ARG A 8 -4.65 -9.64 -3.79
C ARG A 8 -3.48 -10.40 -4.38
N ILE A 9 -3.23 -10.21 -5.67
CA ILE A 9 -2.10 -10.84 -6.36
C ILE A 9 -1.08 -9.76 -6.68
N CYS A 10 -0.14 -9.56 -5.75
CA CYS A 10 0.88 -8.53 -5.89
C CYS A 10 2.10 -8.91 -5.06
N LEU A 11 3.16 -9.34 -5.73
CA LEU A 11 4.38 -9.79 -5.07
C LEU A 11 5.01 -8.68 -4.22
N TYR A 12 5.09 -7.46 -4.76
CA TYR A 12 5.70 -6.35 -4.04
C TYR A 12 4.83 -5.84 -2.90
N CYS A 13 3.51 -6.00 -3.00
CA CYS A 13 2.61 -5.71 -1.89
C CYS A 13 2.88 -6.66 -0.73
N ASP A 14 3.06 -7.94 -1.03
CA ASP A 14 3.39 -8.95 -0.02
C ASP A 14 4.75 -8.65 0.62
N LYS A 15 5.73 -8.25 -0.17
CA LYS A 15 7.04 -7.89 0.34
C LYS A 15 6.97 -6.68 1.27
N ALA A 16 6.18 -5.68 0.92
CA ALA A 16 5.99 -4.50 1.75
C ALA A 16 5.34 -4.86 3.08
N GLU A 17 4.29 -5.69 3.05
CA GLU A 17 3.62 -6.14 4.26
C GLU A 17 4.56 -6.95 5.15
N ASN A 18 5.33 -7.86 4.57
CA ASN A 18 6.29 -8.67 5.32
C ASN A 18 7.36 -7.80 5.96
N LEU A 19 7.82 -6.76 5.27
CA LEU A 19 8.80 -5.84 5.81
C LEU A 19 8.23 -5.11 7.04
N LEU A 20 7.00 -4.65 6.95
CA LEU A 20 6.34 -3.97 8.08
C LEU A 20 6.14 -4.92 9.26
N LYS A 21 5.76 -6.16 9.00
CA LYS A 21 5.61 -7.19 10.04
C LYS A 21 6.95 -7.48 10.72
N THR A 22 8.02 -7.58 9.95
CA THR A 22 9.36 -7.85 10.47
C THR A 22 9.83 -6.75 11.40
N LYS A 23 9.42 -5.51 11.14
CA LYS A 23 9.77 -4.35 11.96
C LYS A 23 8.76 -4.08 13.07
N ASP A 24 7.76 -4.94 13.24
CA ASP A 24 6.68 -4.77 14.22
C ASP A 24 5.92 -3.45 14.05
N LEU A 25 5.76 -3.00 12.81
CA LEU A 25 5.03 -1.78 12.51
C LEU A 25 3.59 -2.12 12.13
N PRO A 26 2.59 -1.58 12.85
CA PRO A 26 1.20 -1.85 12.52
C PRO A 26 0.83 -1.23 11.18
N PHE A 27 0.04 -1.97 10.39
CA PHE A 27 -0.41 -1.49 9.08
C PHE A 27 -1.80 -2.01 8.77
N GLU A 28 -2.47 -1.31 7.84
CA GLU A 28 -3.76 -1.72 7.30
C GLU A 28 -3.58 -1.99 5.82
N LYS A 29 -4.04 -3.15 5.35
CA LYS A 29 -4.05 -3.50 3.94
C LYS A 29 -5.37 -3.09 3.32
N ILE A 30 -5.31 -2.38 2.20
CA ILE A 30 -6.50 -1.94 1.47
C ILE A 30 -6.42 -2.52 0.06
N TYR A 31 -7.40 -3.35 -0.29
CA TYR A 31 -7.44 -4.03 -1.59
C TYR A 31 -8.19 -3.19 -2.60
N ILE A 32 -7.47 -2.57 -3.52
CA ILE A 32 -8.09 -1.72 -4.55
C ILE A 32 -8.80 -2.52 -5.62
N ASP A 33 -8.53 -3.82 -5.72
CA ASP A 33 -9.26 -4.74 -6.61
C ASP A 33 -10.59 -5.21 -6.02
N GLU A 34 -10.86 -4.91 -4.73
CA GLU A 34 -12.11 -5.25 -4.07
C GLU A 34 -12.88 -4.04 -3.59
N ASP A 35 -12.21 -2.90 -3.43
CA ASP A 35 -12.81 -1.67 -2.90
C ASP A 35 -12.75 -0.57 -3.97
N ASP A 36 -13.90 -0.28 -4.58
CA ASP A 36 -13.98 0.70 -5.66
C ASP A 36 -13.62 2.10 -5.21
N ASP A 37 -13.95 2.48 -3.99
CA ASP A 37 -13.62 3.78 -3.44
C ASP A 37 -12.11 3.94 -3.25
N ALA A 38 -11.45 2.89 -2.78
CA ALA A 38 -10.01 2.88 -2.63
C ALA A 38 -9.31 2.96 -3.99
N LYS A 39 -9.84 2.24 -4.99
CA LYS A 39 -9.31 2.30 -6.34
C LYS A 39 -9.44 3.70 -6.93
N ASP A 40 -10.62 4.31 -6.77
CA ASP A 40 -10.85 5.68 -7.24
C ASP A 40 -9.87 6.65 -6.58
N TYR A 41 -9.65 6.51 -5.29
CA TYR A 41 -8.71 7.36 -4.56
C TYR A 41 -7.30 7.27 -5.17
N ILE A 42 -6.82 6.06 -5.41
CA ILE A 42 -5.48 5.82 -5.98
C ILE A 42 -5.39 6.40 -7.39
N VAL A 43 -6.40 6.18 -8.22
CA VAL A 43 -6.42 6.69 -9.60
C VAL A 43 -6.43 8.23 -9.62
N LYS A 44 -7.21 8.85 -8.75
CA LYS A 44 -7.28 10.31 -8.64
C LYS A 44 -5.97 10.92 -8.19
N GLN A 45 -5.19 10.20 -7.39
CA GLN A 45 -3.86 10.64 -6.99
C GLN A 45 -2.82 10.50 -8.11
N GLY A 46 -3.20 9.89 -9.23
CA GLY A 46 -2.31 9.71 -10.37
C GLY A 46 -1.46 8.46 -10.32
N PHE A 47 -1.72 7.54 -9.41
CA PHE A 47 -0.95 6.31 -9.28
C PHE A 47 -1.47 5.23 -10.22
N LYS A 48 -0.55 4.50 -10.84
CA LYS A 48 -0.86 3.42 -11.78
C LYS A 48 -0.31 2.08 -11.34
N THR A 49 0.46 2.06 -10.25
CA THR A 49 1.13 0.85 -9.76
C THR A 49 0.81 0.61 -8.30
N VAL A 50 1.04 -0.62 -7.85
CA VAL A 50 0.91 -1.03 -6.45
C VAL A 50 2.20 -1.72 -6.02
N PRO A 51 2.56 -1.70 -4.74
CA PRO A 51 1.84 -1.06 -3.64
C PRO A 51 2.02 0.46 -3.61
N GLN A 52 1.06 1.16 -3.01
CA GLN A 52 1.20 2.57 -2.65
C GLN A 52 1.01 2.66 -1.14
N ILE A 53 1.98 3.24 -0.46
CA ILE A 53 2.09 3.16 0.98
C ILE A 53 2.05 4.56 1.60
N TRP A 54 1.21 4.72 2.63
CA TRP A 54 1.13 5.94 3.43
C TRP A 54 1.50 5.65 4.87
N LEU A 55 2.14 6.59 5.53
CA LEU A 55 2.27 6.61 6.97
C LEU A 55 1.41 7.75 7.47
N ASP A 56 0.32 7.42 8.15
CA ASP A 56 -0.74 8.36 8.53
C ASP A 56 -1.24 9.08 7.27
N ASP A 57 -1.05 10.38 7.14
CA ASP A 57 -1.48 11.14 5.97
C ASP A 57 -0.35 11.44 4.99
N ASN A 58 0.83 10.87 5.22
CA ASN A 58 2.01 11.14 4.40
C ASN A 58 2.29 9.98 3.45
N TRP A 59 2.30 10.27 2.16
CA TRP A 59 2.65 9.27 1.15
C TRP A 59 4.14 8.96 1.21
N ILE A 60 4.46 7.68 1.28
CA ILE A 60 5.85 7.19 1.30
C ILE A 60 6.30 6.79 -0.09
N GLY A 61 5.45 6.09 -0.82
CA GLY A 61 5.79 5.55 -2.13
C GLY A 61 5.45 4.08 -2.24
N GLY A 62 6.20 3.37 -3.08
CA GLY A 62 6.07 1.93 -3.23
C GLY A 62 7.01 1.16 -2.31
N TYR A 63 7.19 -0.13 -2.62
CA TYR A 63 8.05 -0.99 -1.82
C TYR A 63 9.49 -0.47 -1.75
N ASP A 64 10.03 -0.01 -2.88
CA ASP A 64 11.42 0.47 -2.94
C ASP A 64 11.65 1.69 -2.05
N ASP A 65 10.63 2.49 -1.86
CA ASP A 65 10.71 3.68 -1.01
C ASP A 65 10.56 3.34 0.46
N LEU A 66 9.95 2.20 0.77
CA LEU A 66 9.76 1.71 2.13
C LEU A 66 11.01 1.08 2.70
N VAL A 67 11.80 0.45 1.86
CA VAL A 67 13.00 -0.31 2.26
C VAL A 67 14.09 0.58 2.85
#